data_f1ac0d257f62b0af1404e9b5a6107274
#
_entry.id   f1ac0d257f62b0af1404e9b5a6107274
#
_cell.length_a   1.000
_cell.length_b   1.000
_cell.length_c   1.000
_cell.angle_alpha   90.00
_cell.angle_beta   90.00
_cell.angle_gamma   90.00
#
_symmetry.space_group_name_H-M   'P 1'
#
loop_
_entity.id
_entity.type
_entity.pdbx_description
1 polymer ?
#
loop_
_entity_poly.entity_id
_entity_poly.type
_entity_poly.pdbx_seq_one_letter_code
_entity_poly.pdbx_strand_id
1 'polypeptide(L)'
;LLSYGFDGIIASAGGYIRCRDKVMYDCAMTEEQKCMAMSVLEENGIFRTIECLDGSYTDEGFKDFLRANVQESGNSELLRWREQIEKDLNILPMREYRGQPVYKIVFMCYSRKQLSQPEKMLSSAFDFCIQNESKNGLINGEIVNKQFNKGKAVKKVCSYLHIPLCDSIAFGDSMNDKEMLETAGLGICMQNGSEDLKKLADDICPSVREDGIYNAFCKYHLM
;
A
#
# COMPACT_ATOMS: atom_id res chain seq x y z
N LEU A 1 -6.95 -14.65 2.45
CA LEU A 1 -8.14 -13.80 2.68
C LEU A 1 -9.41 -14.47 2.15
N LEU A 2 -9.43 -14.97 0.92
CA LEU A 2 -10.64 -15.60 0.35
C LEU A 2 -11.11 -16.82 1.17
N SER A 3 -10.21 -17.52 1.86
CA SER A 3 -10.57 -18.62 2.77
C SER A 3 -11.37 -18.18 4.00
N TYR A 4 -11.40 -16.90 4.31
CA TYR A 4 -12.21 -16.33 5.40
C TYR A 4 -13.61 -15.85 4.94
N GLY A 5 -14.00 -16.16 3.70
CA GLY A 5 -15.34 -15.83 3.18
C GLY A 5 -15.46 -14.45 2.51
N PHE A 6 -14.34 -13.77 2.24
CA PHE A 6 -14.37 -12.55 1.44
C PHE A 6 -14.68 -12.87 -0.03
N ASP A 7 -15.54 -12.08 -0.67
CA ASP A 7 -15.90 -12.23 -2.08
C ASP A 7 -14.78 -11.83 -3.06
N GLY A 8 -13.81 -11.06 -2.61
CA GLY A 8 -12.74 -10.60 -3.49
C GLY A 8 -11.56 -10.00 -2.76
N ILE A 9 -10.56 -9.60 -3.52
CA ILE A 9 -9.36 -8.92 -3.05
C ILE A 9 -8.98 -7.79 -4.00
N ILE A 10 -8.64 -6.65 -3.42
CA ILE A 10 -7.94 -5.55 -4.08
C ILE A 10 -6.53 -5.54 -3.49
N ALA A 11 -5.53 -5.84 -4.30
CA ALA A 11 -4.13 -5.91 -3.88
C ALA A 11 -3.28 -4.83 -4.56
N SER A 12 -2.07 -4.62 -4.02
CA SER A 12 -1.04 -3.73 -4.57
C SER A 12 -1.57 -2.36 -4.96
N ALA A 13 -2.20 -1.67 -3.99
CA ALA A 13 -2.79 -0.33 -4.16
C ALA A 13 -3.88 -0.22 -5.24
N GLY A 14 -4.46 -1.33 -5.67
CA GLY A 14 -5.48 -1.37 -6.73
C GLY A 14 -4.97 -1.86 -8.09
N GLY A 15 -3.71 -2.26 -8.19
CA GLY A 15 -3.11 -2.81 -9.40
C GLY A 15 -3.58 -4.21 -9.74
N TYR A 16 -4.06 -4.95 -8.76
CA TYR A 16 -4.65 -6.27 -8.96
C TYR A 16 -6.00 -6.38 -8.24
N ILE A 17 -7.02 -6.83 -8.96
CA ILE A 17 -8.38 -6.99 -8.44
C ILE A 17 -8.90 -8.37 -8.85
N ARG A 18 -9.28 -9.17 -7.88
CA ARG A 18 -9.93 -10.47 -8.07
C ARG A 18 -11.26 -10.48 -7.31
N CYS A 19 -12.33 -10.88 -7.97
CA CYS A 19 -13.63 -11.12 -7.35
C CYS A 19 -14.02 -12.58 -7.59
N ARG A 20 -14.19 -13.32 -6.52
CA ARG A 20 -14.38 -14.78 -6.53
C ARG A 20 -13.26 -15.45 -7.34
N ASP A 21 -13.59 -16.18 -8.38
CA ASP A 21 -12.62 -16.88 -9.24
C ASP A 21 -12.15 -16.05 -10.45
N LYS A 22 -12.65 -14.82 -10.61
CA LYS A 22 -12.35 -13.99 -11.76
C LYS A 22 -11.36 -12.88 -11.43
N VAL A 23 -10.26 -12.82 -12.16
CA VAL A 23 -9.38 -11.63 -12.21
C VAL A 23 -10.09 -10.56 -13.04
N MET A 24 -10.39 -9.44 -12.41
CA MET A 24 -11.11 -8.31 -13.02
C MET A 24 -10.17 -7.27 -13.58
N TYR A 25 -9.03 -7.10 -12.93
CA TYR A 25 -8.01 -6.12 -13.31
C TYR A 25 -6.64 -6.64 -12.92
N ASP A 26 -5.71 -6.53 -13.85
CA ASP A 26 -4.32 -6.90 -13.68
C ASP A 26 -3.46 -5.86 -14.42
N CYS A 27 -2.71 -5.06 -13.67
CA CYS A 27 -1.91 -3.95 -14.19
C CYS A 27 -0.53 -3.94 -13.54
N ALA A 28 0.25 -4.97 -13.81
CA ALA A 28 1.66 -4.98 -13.45
C ALA A 28 2.45 -3.92 -14.22
N MET A 29 3.61 -3.55 -13.71
CA MET A 29 4.56 -2.69 -14.42
C MET A 29 5.02 -3.39 -15.71
N THR A 30 5.18 -2.62 -16.80
CA THR A 30 5.87 -3.14 -17.98
C THR A 30 7.34 -3.40 -17.67
N GLU A 31 8.00 -4.25 -18.44
CA GLU A 31 9.45 -4.50 -18.26
C GLU A 31 10.27 -3.21 -18.33
N GLU A 32 9.93 -2.31 -19.25
CA GLU A 32 10.58 -1.01 -19.37
C GLU A 32 10.40 -0.15 -18.10
N GLN A 33 9.16 -0.06 -17.61
CA GLN A 33 8.84 0.67 -16.37
C GLN A 33 9.59 0.10 -15.17
N LYS A 34 9.58 -1.22 -15.03
CA LYS A 34 10.28 -1.93 -13.96
C LYS A 34 11.79 -1.70 -14.03
N CYS A 35 12.39 -1.93 -15.19
CA CYS A 35 13.84 -1.76 -15.36
C CYS A 35 14.27 -0.32 -15.08
N MET A 36 13.55 0.66 -15.59
CA MET A 36 13.83 2.07 -15.34
C MET A 36 13.73 2.41 -13.85
N ALA A 37 12.65 1.98 -13.19
CA ALA A 37 12.46 2.25 -11.76
C ALA A 37 13.55 1.59 -10.92
N MET A 38 13.86 0.32 -11.18
CA MET A 38 14.90 -0.41 -10.46
C MET A 38 16.27 0.22 -10.60
N SER A 39 16.65 0.62 -11.82
CA SER A 39 17.96 1.23 -12.12
C SER A 39 18.12 2.58 -11.43
N VAL A 40 17.16 3.48 -11.61
CA VAL A 40 17.26 4.85 -11.07
C VAL A 40 17.23 4.87 -9.53
N LEU A 41 16.50 3.97 -8.90
CA LEU A 41 16.49 3.85 -7.43
C LEU A 41 17.84 3.34 -6.92
N GLU A 42 18.41 2.32 -7.58
CA GLU A 42 19.72 1.78 -7.23
C GLU A 42 20.84 2.81 -7.38
N GLU A 43 20.89 3.52 -8.50
CA GLU A 43 21.86 4.59 -8.77
C GLU A 43 21.82 5.72 -7.74
N ASN A 44 20.68 5.93 -7.09
CA ASN A 44 20.51 6.93 -6.04
C ASN A 44 20.63 6.37 -4.62
N GLY A 45 21.07 5.11 -4.46
CA GLY A 45 21.29 4.47 -3.16
C GLY A 45 20.01 4.33 -2.33
N ILE A 46 18.88 4.07 -2.99
CA ILE A 46 17.56 3.90 -2.39
C ILE A 46 17.29 2.41 -2.23
N PHE A 47 16.93 1.98 -1.02
CA PHE A 47 16.50 0.61 -0.78
C PHE A 47 15.15 0.34 -1.44
N ARG A 48 15.04 -0.81 -2.09
CA ARG A 48 13.85 -1.23 -2.85
C ARG A 48 13.30 -2.52 -2.29
N THR A 49 11.99 -2.59 -2.22
CA THR A 49 11.24 -3.82 -2.07
C THR A 49 10.17 -3.86 -3.15
N ILE A 50 10.26 -4.81 -4.06
CA ILE A 50 9.25 -5.01 -5.10
C ILE A 50 8.15 -5.94 -4.59
N GLU A 51 6.90 -5.60 -4.88
CA GLU A 51 5.73 -6.40 -4.54
C GLU A 51 5.19 -7.12 -5.77
N CYS A 52 5.14 -8.45 -5.66
CA CYS A 52 4.56 -9.38 -6.61
C CYS A 52 3.37 -10.11 -5.98
N LEU A 53 2.61 -10.89 -6.74
CA LEU A 53 1.47 -11.64 -6.20
C LEU A 53 1.90 -12.84 -5.32
N ASP A 54 3.08 -13.38 -5.56
CA ASP A 54 3.64 -14.54 -4.84
C ASP A 54 4.47 -14.14 -3.61
N GLY A 55 4.85 -12.88 -3.49
CA GLY A 55 5.66 -12.38 -2.38
C GLY A 55 6.30 -11.03 -2.66
N SER A 56 7.14 -10.60 -1.74
CA SER A 56 7.94 -9.38 -1.87
C SER A 56 9.42 -9.72 -1.94
N TYR A 57 10.17 -8.99 -2.77
CA TYR A 57 11.61 -9.19 -2.94
C TYR A 57 12.34 -7.90 -2.57
N THR A 58 13.32 -7.99 -1.67
CA THR A 58 13.99 -6.83 -1.09
C THR A 58 15.49 -6.84 -1.31
N ASP A 59 16.07 -5.65 -1.41
CA ASP A 59 17.52 -5.47 -1.52
C ASP A 59 18.28 -6.08 -0.33
N GLU A 60 19.50 -6.52 -0.55
CA GLU A 60 20.39 -7.00 0.51
C GLU A 60 20.68 -5.86 1.50
N GLY A 61 20.78 -6.19 2.78
CA GLY A 61 20.96 -5.20 3.84
C GLY A 61 19.70 -4.47 4.31
N PHE A 62 18.56 -4.63 3.64
CA PHE A 62 17.32 -3.98 4.04
C PHE A 62 16.85 -4.40 5.44
N LYS A 63 17.01 -5.67 5.81
CA LYS A 63 16.68 -6.17 7.15
C LYS A 63 17.52 -5.48 8.24
N ASP A 64 18.80 -5.30 7.98
CA ASP A 64 19.71 -4.65 8.93
C ASP A 64 19.46 -3.14 8.99
N PHE A 65 19.16 -2.53 7.85
CA PHE A 65 18.70 -1.15 7.77
C PHE A 65 17.46 -0.90 8.63
N LEU A 66 16.42 -1.73 8.52
CA LEU A 66 15.21 -1.62 9.33
C LEU A 66 15.49 -1.79 10.82
N ARG A 67 16.29 -2.79 11.20
CA ARG A 67 16.66 -3.02 12.60
C ARG A 67 17.39 -1.82 13.20
N ALA A 68 18.28 -1.20 12.43
CA ALA A 68 19.07 -0.06 12.90
C ALA A 68 18.25 1.24 13.04
N ASN A 69 17.21 1.43 12.22
CA ASN A 69 16.54 2.73 12.09
C ASN A 69 15.10 2.78 12.62
N VAL A 70 14.47 1.65 12.96
CA VAL A 70 13.04 1.56 13.28
C VAL A 70 12.77 1.35 14.78
N GLN A 71 13.73 1.57 15.66
CA GLN A 71 13.55 1.28 17.09
C GLN A 71 12.51 2.15 17.81
N GLU A 72 12.15 3.34 17.28
CA GLU A 72 11.26 4.29 17.94
C GLU A 72 10.27 5.03 17.01
N SER A 73 10.04 4.55 15.80
CA SER A 73 9.08 5.22 14.92
C SER A 73 7.64 4.83 15.30
N GLY A 74 6.82 5.81 15.67
CA GLY A 74 5.37 5.62 15.86
C GLY A 74 4.60 5.31 14.58
N ASN A 75 5.28 4.88 13.50
CA ASN A 75 4.71 4.54 12.22
C ASN A 75 4.26 3.08 12.21
N SER A 76 2.95 2.86 12.18
CA SER A 76 2.31 1.54 12.16
C SER A 76 2.80 0.66 10.99
N GLU A 77 3.12 1.26 9.86
CA GLU A 77 3.53 0.53 8.66
C GLU A 77 4.99 0.03 8.74
N LEU A 78 5.91 0.84 9.24
CA LEU A 78 7.29 0.41 9.50
C LEU A 78 7.36 -0.68 10.58
N LEU A 79 6.52 -0.57 11.61
CA LEU A 79 6.39 -1.61 12.63
C LEU A 79 5.84 -2.90 12.02
N ARG A 80 4.84 -2.82 11.15
CA ARG A 80 4.30 -3.97 10.42
C ARG A 80 5.35 -4.62 9.52
N TRP A 81 6.14 -3.84 8.76
CA TRP A 81 7.23 -4.35 7.95
C TRP A 81 8.29 -5.07 8.79
N ARG A 82 8.64 -4.50 9.94
CA ARG A 82 9.56 -5.14 10.89
C ARG A 82 9.01 -6.47 11.40
N GLU A 83 7.75 -6.50 11.83
CA GLU A 83 7.10 -7.74 12.30
C GLU A 83 7.01 -8.80 11.20
N GLN A 84 6.73 -8.42 9.97
CA GLN A 84 6.71 -9.34 8.82
C GLN A 84 8.09 -9.93 8.55
N ILE A 85 9.14 -9.12 8.63
CA ILE A 85 10.53 -9.58 8.46
C ILE A 85 10.95 -10.50 9.61
N GLU A 86 10.59 -10.18 10.85
CA GLU A 86 10.89 -11.01 12.03
C GLU A 86 10.16 -12.35 12.00
N LYS A 87 8.99 -12.41 11.38
CA LYS A 87 8.16 -13.62 11.23
C LYS A 87 8.43 -14.40 9.93
N ASP A 88 9.45 -14.03 9.15
CA ASP A 88 9.78 -14.63 7.83
C ASP A 88 8.59 -14.74 6.85
N LEU A 89 7.69 -13.78 6.89
CA LEU A 89 6.48 -13.80 6.06
C LEU A 89 6.75 -13.28 4.64
N ASN A 90 7.07 -14.19 3.72
CA ASN A 90 7.13 -13.97 2.26
C ASN A 90 7.95 -12.75 1.78
N ILE A 91 8.99 -12.36 2.53
CA ILE A 91 9.95 -11.33 2.09
C ILE A 91 11.27 -12.02 1.76
N LEU A 92 11.52 -12.17 0.48
CA LEU A 92 12.66 -12.86 -0.07
C LEU A 92 13.77 -11.87 -0.47
N PRO A 93 15.04 -12.31 -0.50
CA PRO A 93 16.11 -11.48 -1.04
C PRO A 93 15.89 -11.20 -2.54
N MET A 94 16.31 -10.02 -3.01
CA MET A 94 16.18 -9.63 -4.43
C MET A 94 16.80 -10.66 -5.40
N ARG A 95 17.87 -11.37 -4.99
CA ARG A 95 18.49 -12.43 -5.80
C ARG A 95 17.58 -13.62 -6.09
N GLU A 96 16.47 -13.78 -5.36
CA GLU A 96 15.49 -14.84 -5.57
C GLU A 96 14.35 -14.42 -6.54
N TYR A 97 14.29 -13.14 -6.91
CA TYR A 97 13.37 -12.67 -7.93
C TYR A 97 13.69 -13.30 -9.30
N ARG A 98 12.68 -13.80 -10.00
CA ARG A 98 12.79 -14.54 -11.25
C ARG A 98 11.99 -13.92 -12.40
N GLY A 99 11.62 -12.64 -12.30
CA GLY A 99 10.88 -11.95 -13.34
C GLY A 99 9.35 -11.99 -13.16
N GLN A 100 8.87 -12.26 -11.97
CA GLN A 100 7.44 -12.19 -11.66
C GLN A 100 6.89 -10.78 -11.94
N PRO A 101 5.58 -10.65 -12.28
CA PRO A 101 4.95 -9.35 -12.46
C PRO A 101 5.07 -8.49 -11.21
N VAL A 102 5.60 -7.27 -11.35
CA VAL A 102 5.76 -6.29 -10.26
C VAL A 102 4.62 -5.28 -10.32
N TYR A 103 3.95 -5.06 -9.21
CA TYR A 103 2.80 -4.15 -9.13
C TYR A 103 3.13 -2.84 -8.41
N LYS A 104 4.02 -2.90 -7.43
CA LYS A 104 4.39 -1.77 -6.59
C LYS A 104 5.84 -1.89 -6.14
N ILE A 105 6.49 -0.77 -5.92
CA ILE A 105 7.82 -0.72 -5.31
C ILE A 105 7.70 0.08 -4.01
N VAL A 106 8.07 -0.52 -2.90
CA VAL A 106 8.30 0.18 -1.63
C VAL A 106 9.74 0.63 -1.62
N PHE A 107 9.98 1.88 -1.20
CA PHE A 107 11.32 2.43 -1.12
C PHE A 107 11.63 3.00 0.25
N MET A 108 12.92 2.99 0.59
CA MET A 108 13.45 3.67 1.78
C MET A 108 14.76 4.38 1.44
N CYS A 109 14.91 5.60 1.91
CA CYS A 109 16.11 6.41 1.73
C CYS A 109 16.37 7.34 2.91
N TYR A 110 17.55 7.95 2.93
CA TYR A 110 17.98 8.82 4.04
C TYR A 110 17.72 10.32 3.80
N SER A 111 17.35 10.71 2.59
CA SER A 111 17.13 12.13 2.28
C SER A 111 16.26 12.36 1.06
N ARG A 112 15.54 13.47 1.05
CA ARG A 112 14.78 13.96 -0.11
C ARG A 112 15.65 14.16 -1.36
N LYS A 113 16.94 14.45 -1.19
CA LYS A 113 17.86 14.63 -2.31
C LYS A 113 17.97 13.36 -3.15
N GLN A 114 17.95 12.18 -2.52
CA GLN A 114 18.01 10.89 -3.23
C GLN A 114 16.79 10.67 -4.13
N LEU A 115 15.62 11.24 -3.78
CA LEU A 115 14.39 11.10 -4.56
C LEU A 115 14.31 12.04 -5.76
N SER A 116 15.11 13.11 -5.81
CA SER A 116 14.98 14.17 -6.82
C SER A 116 15.10 13.66 -8.26
N GLN A 117 16.05 12.77 -8.54
CA GLN A 117 16.22 12.17 -9.87
C GLN A 117 15.16 11.10 -10.16
N PRO A 118 14.89 10.14 -9.27
CA PRO A 118 13.80 9.18 -9.45
C PRO A 118 12.44 9.82 -9.70
N GLU A 119 12.05 10.81 -8.88
CA GLU A 119 10.79 11.53 -9.08
C GLU A 119 10.72 12.17 -10.46
N LYS A 120 11.78 12.87 -10.90
CA LYS A 120 11.83 13.51 -12.21
C LYS A 120 11.71 12.49 -13.35
N MET A 121 12.38 11.35 -13.26
CA MET A 121 12.41 10.35 -14.33
C MET A 121 11.13 9.50 -14.39
N LEU A 122 10.53 9.21 -13.25
CA LEU A 122 9.41 8.28 -13.14
C LEU A 122 8.04 8.96 -13.05
N SER A 123 7.98 10.29 -12.83
CA SER A 123 6.73 11.03 -12.62
C SER A 123 5.72 10.98 -13.77
N SER A 124 6.13 10.62 -14.97
CA SER A 124 5.20 10.44 -16.10
C SER A 124 4.30 9.21 -15.93
N ALA A 125 4.80 8.15 -15.29
CA ALA A 125 4.10 6.87 -15.15
C ALA A 125 3.71 6.53 -13.72
N PHE A 126 4.38 7.12 -12.73
CA PHE A 126 4.25 6.74 -11.32
C PHE A 126 3.97 7.93 -10.41
N ASP A 127 3.24 7.66 -9.33
CA ASP A 127 3.11 8.53 -8.17
C ASP A 127 4.05 8.03 -7.06
N PHE A 128 4.69 8.98 -6.38
CA PHE A 128 5.51 8.74 -5.19
C PHE A 128 4.67 9.07 -3.96
N CYS A 129 4.17 8.05 -3.29
CA CYS A 129 3.37 8.18 -2.08
C CYS A 129 4.30 8.10 -0.87
N ILE A 130 4.75 9.25 -0.36
CA ILE A 130 5.59 9.29 0.84
C ILE A 130 4.69 9.10 2.06
N GLN A 131 4.99 8.06 2.83
CA GLN A 131 4.20 7.67 3.99
C GLN A 131 4.74 8.27 5.29
N ASN A 132 6.06 8.41 5.40
CA ASN A 132 6.70 9.01 6.56
C ASN A 132 8.02 9.67 6.19
N GLU A 133 8.29 10.76 6.90
CA GLU A 133 9.59 11.43 6.96
C GLU A 133 9.96 11.59 8.43
N SER A 134 10.81 10.69 8.93
CA SER A 134 11.16 10.67 10.34
C SER A 134 12.06 11.84 10.71
N LYS A 135 12.09 12.21 12.02
CA LYS A 135 13.01 13.23 12.55
C LYS A 135 14.48 12.89 12.30
N ASN A 136 14.80 11.63 12.08
CA ASN A 136 16.14 11.14 11.77
C ASN A 136 16.45 11.14 10.27
N GLY A 137 15.59 11.75 9.44
CA GLY A 137 15.77 11.85 7.99
C GLY A 137 15.39 10.60 7.20
N LEU A 138 14.96 9.52 7.85
CA LEU A 138 14.50 8.33 7.13
C LEU A 138 13.18 8.61 6.43
N ILE A 139 13.15 8.38 5.13
CA ILE A 139 11.97 8.54 4.28
C ILE A 139 11.58 7.16 3.76
N ASN A 140 10.32 6.81 3.94
CA ASN A 140 9.73 5.63 3.30
C ASN A 140 8.49 6.00 2.50
N GLY A 141 8.25 5.25 1.45
CA GLY A 141 7.11 5.47 0.59
C GLY A 141 6.93 4.36 -0.44
N GLU A 142 5.97 4.58 -1.30
CA GLU A 142 5.59 3.67 -2.36
C GLU A 142 5.66 4.36 -3.72
N ILE A 143 6.09 3.62 -4.73
CA ILE A 143 5.99 4.00 -6.14
C ILE A 143 4.85 3.18 -6.73
N VAL A 144 3.78 3.87 -7.09
CA VAL A 144 2.53 3.28 -7.58
C VAL A 144 2.25 3.78 -8.99
N ASN A 145 1.84 2.89 -9.90
CA ASN A 145 1.48 3.27 -11.26
C ASN A 145 0.23 4.18 -11.24
N LYS A 146 0.28 5.28 -11.97
CA LYS A 146 -0.81 6.28 -12.08
C LYS A 146 -2.11 5.76 -12.68
N GLN A 147 -2.06 4.59 -13.35
CA GLN A 147 -3.25 4.01 -13.96
C GLN A 147 -4.27 3.53 -12.93
N PHE A 148 -3.85 3.23 -11.71
CA PHE A 148 -4.72 2.74 -10.64
C PHE A 148 -4.46 3.43 -9.30
N ASN A 149 -5.41 3.36 -8.41
CA ASN A 149 -5.31 3.63 -6.97
C ASN A 149 -6.46 2.90 -6.26
N LYS A 150 -6.48 2.91 -4.94
CA LYS A 150 -7.52 2.22 -4.15
C LYS A 150 -8.94 2.72 -4.45
N GLY A 151 -9.13 4.02 -4.70
CA GLY A 151 -10.44 4.58 -5.09
C GLY A 151 -10.91 4.12 -6.47
N LYS A 152 -10.01 4.12 -7.46
CA LYS A 152 -10.33 3.57 -8.79
C LYS A 152 -10.67 2.07 -8.71
N ALA A 153 -10.04 1.34 -7.80
CA ALA A 153 -10.34 -0.07 -7.57
C ALA A 153 -11.74 -0.27 -6.98
N VAL A 154 -12.14 0.53 -6.00
CA VAL A 154 -13.53 0.51 -5.47
C VAL A 154 -14.54 0.76 -6.57
N LYS A 155 -14.33 1.79 -7.42
CA LYS A 155 -15.21 2.06 -8.57
C LYS A 155 -15.34 0.86 -9.50
N LYS A 156 -14.24 0.17 -9.81
CA LYS A 156 -14.24 -1.02 -10.67
C LYS A 156 -15.04 -2.17 -10.04
N VAL A 157 -14.85 -2.42 -8.74
CA VAL A 157 -15.56 -3.49 -8.02
C VAL A 157 -17.05 -3.17 -7.94
N CYS A 158 -17.44 -1.96 -7.54
CA CYS A 158 -18.85 -1.54 -7.46
C CYS A 158 -19.54 -1.64 -8.85
N SER A 159 -18.87 -1.18 -9.91
CA SER A 159 -19.39 -1.32 -11.27
C SER A 159 -19.58 -2.79 -11.68
N TYR A 160 -18.64 -3.65 -11.36
CA TYR A 160 -18.73 -5.09 -11.68
C TYR A 160 -19.86 -5.79 -10.91
N LEU A 161 -20.05 -5.44 -9.66
CA LEU A 161 -21.11 -6.01 -8.81
C LEU A 161 -22.45 -5.34 -9.00
N HIS A 162 -22.55 -4.30 -9.86
CA HIS A 162 -23.74 -3.47 -10.05
C HIS A 162 -24.23 -2.82 -8.77
N ILE A 163 -23.31 -2.43 -7.88
CA ILE A 163 -23.59 -1.73 -6.62
C ILE A 163 -23.33 -0.23 -6.83
N PRO A 164 -24.29 0.64 -6.51
CA PRO A 164 -24.05 2.09 -6.50
C PRO A 164 -22.91 2.46 -5.53
N LEU A 165 -22.06 3.41 -5.89
CA LEU A 165 -20.99 3.85 -5.00
C LEU A 165 -21.48 4.36 -3.65
N CYS A 166 -22.65 5.00 -3.62
CA CYS A 166 -23.28 5.46 -2.37
C CYS A 166 -23.65 4.33 -1.40
N ASP A 167 -23.71 3.08 -1.87
CA ASP A 167 -23.98 1.90 -1.05
C ASP A 167 -22.71 1.17 -0.63
N SER A 168 -21.54 1.75 -0.89
CA SER A 168 -20.25 1.20 -0.49
C SER A 168 -19.72 1.83 0.78
N ILE A 169 -19.03 1.03 1.60
CA ILE A 169 -18.32 1.49 2.80
C ILE A 169 -16.85 1.13 2.68
N ALA A 170 -15.98 2.05 3.04
CA ALA A 170 -14.54 1.83 3.06
C ALA A 170 -13.95 2.12 4.43
N PHE A 171 -12.98 1.30 4.85
CA PHE A 171 -12.22 1.50 6.09
C PHE A 171 -10.75 1.72 5.77
N GLY A 172 -10.12 2.70 6.42
CA GLY A 172 -8.71 3.02 6.21
C GLY A 172 -8.04 3.54 7.47
N ASP A 173 -6.70 3.55 7.49
CA ASP A 173 -5.89 4.02 8.62
C ASP A 173 -4.72 4.93 8.22
N SER A 174 -4.37 5.00 6.95
CA SER A 174 -3.24 5.79 6.47
C SER A 174 -3.56 6.59 5.20
N MET A 175 -2.74 7.58 4.89
CA MET A 175 -2.99 8.48 3.75
C MET A 175 -3.02 7.79 2.39
N ASN A 176 -2.51 6.57 2.27
CA ASN A 176 -2.66 5.76 1.06
C ASN A 176 -4.09 5.21 0.85
N ASP A 177 -4.99 5.37 1.85
CA ASP A 177 -6.41 5.02 1.79
C ASP A 177 -7.29 6.23 1.41
N LYS A 178 -6.72 7.43 1.29
CA LYS A 178 -7.46 8.66 1.03
C LYS A 178 -8.45 8.52 -0.13
N GLU A 179 -7.95 8.14 -1.31
CA GLU A 179 -8.81 8.03 -2.49
C GLU A 179 -9.89 6.96 -2.34
N MET A 180 -9.63 5.93 -1.53
CA MET A 180 -10.61 4.89 -1.23
C MET A 180 -11.74 5.45 -0.37
N LEU A 181 -11.42 6.15 0.71
CA LEU A 181 -12.42 6.78 1.59
C LEU A 181 -13.23 7.84 0.84
N GLU A 182 -12.59 8.73 0.09
CA GLU A 182 -13.25 9.78 -0.70
C GLU A 182 -14.14 9.21 -1.83
N THR A 183 -13.91 7.97 -2.25
CA THR A 183 -14.66 7.34 -3.36
C THR A 183 -15.88 6.57 -2.87
N ALA A 184 -15.79 5.93 -1.73
CA ALA A 184 -16.88 5.16 -1.14
C ALA A 184 -18.08 6.07 -0.76
N GLY A 185 -19.26 5.49 -0.65
CA GLY A 185 -20.43 6.20 -0.15
C GLY A 185 -20.31 6.58 1.32
N LEU A 186 -19.50 5.83 2.08
CA LEU A 186 -19.13 6.13 3.46
C LEU A 186 -17.68 5.74 3.70
N GLY A 187 -16.81 6.72 3.91
CA GLY A 187 -15.41 6.53 4.24
C GLY A 187 -15.17 6.61 5.74
N ILE A 188 -14.71 5.53 6.36
CA ILE A 188 -14.50 5.43 7.80
C ILE A 188 -12.99 5.32 8.11
N CYS A 189 -12.48 6.22 8.94
CA CYS A 189 -11.11 6.13 9.43
C CYS A 189 -11.05 5.38 10.76
N MET A 190 -10.04 4.51 10.92
CA MET A 190 -9.76 3.87 12.20
C MET A 190 -9.23 4.89 13.22
N GLN A 191 -9.57 4.76 14.52
CA GLN A 191 -9.08 5.65 15.58
C GLN A 191 -7.55 5.69 15.69
N ASN A 192 -6.87 4.59 15.36
CA ASN A 192 -5.41 4.53 15.28
C ASN A 192 -4.84 5.06 13.95
N GLY A 193 -5.68 5.55 13.04
CA GLY A 193 -5.27 6.12 11.76
C GLY A 193 -4.64 7.51 11.88
N SER A 194 -4.07 7.99 10.77
CA SER A 194 -3.40 9.30 10.72
C SER A 194 -4.41 10.44 10.92
N GLU A 195 -3.97 11.52 11.59
CA GLU A 195 -4.82 12.68 11.85
C GLU A 195 -5.31 13.37 10.57
N ASP A 196 -4.51 13.31 9.50
CA ASP A 196 -4.91 13.91 8.22
C ASP A 196 -5.97 13.05 7.51
N LEU A 197 -5.92 11.73 7.61
CA LEU A 197 -6.97 10.87 7.08
C LEU A 197 -8.27 11.02 7.88
N LYS A 198 -8.21 11.15 9.21
CA LYS A 198 -9.38 11.40 10.06
C LYS A 198 -10.15 12.66 9.67
N LYS A 199 -9.45 13.71 9.24
CA LYS A 199 -10.07 14.97 8.77
C LYS A 199 -10.84 14.81 7.46
N LEU A 200 -10.50 13.79 6.65
CA LEU A 200 -11.10 13.53 5.34
C LEU A 200 -12.20 12.47 5.40
N ALA A 201 -12.23 11.67 6.45
CA ALA A 201 -13.21 10.61 6.63
C ALA A 201 -14.58 11.17 7.04
N ASP A 202 -15.64 10.48 6.63
CA ASP A 202 -17.03 10.81 7.03
C ASP A 202 -17.29 10.43 8.50
N ASP A 203 -16.60 9.37 8.99
CA ASP A 203 -16.74 8.89 10.36
C ASP A 203 -15.43 8.27 10.87
N ILE A 204 -15.36 8.09 12.20
CA ILE A 204 -14.23 7.45 12.87
C ILE A 204 -14.75 6.27 13.68
N CYS A 205 -14.19 5.09 13.48
CA CYS A 205 -14.48 3.92 14.30
C CYS A 205 -13.36 3.65 15.32
N PRO A 206 -13.61 2.87 16.40
CA PRO A 206 -12.57 2.51 17.34
C PRO A 206 -11.33 1.89 16.70
N SER A 207 -10.26 1.76 17.44
CA SER A 207 -8.99 1.20 16.94
C SER A 207 -9.11 -0.30 16.61
N VAL A 208 -8.14 -0.82 15.88
CA VAL A 208 -8.02 -2.28 15.62
C VAL A 208 -8.01 -3.11 16.90
N ARG A 209 -7.43 -2.57 18.00
CA ARG A 209 -7.36 -3.26 19.30
C ARG A 209 -8.68 -3.25 20.07
N GLU A 210 -9.64 -2.48 19.61
CA GLU A 210 -10.97 -2.28 20.22
C GLU A 210 -12.10 -2.76 19.29
N ASP A 211 -11.78 -3.70 18.40
CA ASP A 211 -12.72 -4.29 17.44
C ASP A 211 -13.43 -3.24 16.56
N GLY A 212 -12.69 -2.21 16.12
CA GLY A 212 -13.25 -1.02 15.47
C GLY A 212 -14.12 -1.32 14.25
N ILE A 213 -13.72 -2.23 13.36
CA ILE A 213 -14.53 -2.61 12.19
C ILE A 213 -15.82 -3.30 12.62
N TYR A 214 -15.75 -4.22 13.60
CA TYR A 214 -16.93 -4.89 14.14
C TYR A 214 -17.92 -3.87 14.73
N ASN A 215 -17.44 -2.94 15.55
CA ASN A 215 -18.28 -1.89 16.15
C ASN A 215 -18.92 -0.99 15.09
N ALA A 216 -18.20 -0.67 13.99
CA ALA A 216 -18.76 0.06 12.88
C ALA A 216 -19.85 -0.74 12.14
N PHE A 217 -19.64 -2.05 11.94
CA PHE A 217 -20.65 -2.92 11.34
C PHE A 217 -21.94 -2.94 12.16
N CYS A 218 -21.86 -3.03 13.50
CA CYS A 218 -23.00 -2.90 14.40
C CYS A 218 -23.66 -1.52 14.28
N LYS A 219 -22.87 -0.43 14.30
CA LYS A 219 -23.37 0.96 14.19
C LYS A 219 -24.18 1.20 12.93
N TYR A 220 -23.73 0.63 11.81
CA TYR A 220 -24.37 0.82 10.51
C TYR A 220 -25.32 -0.31 10.11
N HIS A 221 -25.65 -1.23 11.02
CA HIS A 221 -26.59 -2.33 10.80
C HIS A 221 -26.20 -3.24 9.60
N LEU A 222 -24.91 -3.53 9.46
CA LEU A 222 -24.38 -4.37 8.38
C LEU A 222 -24.35 -5.87 8.75
N MET A 223 -24.75 -6.22 9.95
CA MET A 223 -24.85 -7.59 10.47
C MET A 223 -25.99 -7.70 11.48
#